data_132650e995e6c6f6b4516ccad7a4222f
#
_entry.id   132650e995e6c6f6b4516ccad7a4222f
#
_cell.length_a   1.000
_cell.length_b   1.000
_cell.length_c   1.000
_cell.angle_alpha   90.00
_cell.angle_beta   90.00
_cell.angle_gamma   90.00
#
_symmetry.space_group_name_H-M   'P 1'
#
loop_
_entity.id
_entity.type
_entity.pdbx_description
1 polymer ?
#
loop_
_entity_poly.entity_id
_entity_poly.type
_entity_poly.pdbx_seq_one_letter_code
_entity_poly.pdbx_strand_id
1 'polypeptide(L)'
;HREIEQRGINVIFFDEIQSCPRARTAIKFLVQDERFDYIESGSLLGINNNDVSSYPVGFEEQHYMHPLDFEEFLWAKNVNSEVINLLNEHFINQKPIPTAIHKAMMRYFREYIIVGGLPSVVNTFIKTSNISEVLREQKNILNSYRDDVKKYSGKDKLKVQEVFDSIPEQLNKKNKRYFLSMLSKEPKMRTYEDSIMWLIDASIAIPSFNIASIELPLSLNEKRNLFKIYMFDTGLLTSMSFEGIQFEVLNGDIEINEGSIIENALASTFFKKGIKLRYYDRKKPTNMELDFVLQIGNKIRIIESKSGIDFCKHPSLTRIIEEKDITDTIVFCINNIKSENNILYLPYYLSFLI
;
A
#
# COMPACT_ATOMS: atom_id res chain seq x y z
N HIS A 1 23.52 -30.06 28.32
CA HIS A 1 22.94 -30.43 27.02
C HIS A 1 21.43 -30.64 27.24
N ARG A 2 20.61 -29.58 27.21
CA ARG A 2 19.15 -29.70 26.99
C ARG A 2 18.97 -29.69 25.47
N GLU A 3 18.35 -30.76 24.99
CA GLU A 3 18.16 -31.03 23.59
C GLU A 3 17.44 -29.86 22.92
N ILE A 4 18.10 -29.24 21.96
CA ILE A 4 17.58 -28.19 21.07
C ILE A 4 16.37 -28.70 20.23
N GLU A 5 16.15 -30.04 20.23
CA GLU A 5 15.05 -30.69 19.49
C GLU A 5 13.63 -30.47 20.05
N GLN A 6 13.47 -29.83 21.22
CA GLN A 6 12.11 -29.51 21.76
C GLN A 6 11.69 -28.08 21.62
N ARG A 7 12.52 -27.15 21.11
CA ARG A 7 12.09 -25.82 20.71
C ARG A 7 11.27 -25.92 19.44
N GLY A 8 10.06 -25.44 19.46
CA GLY A 8 9.18 -25.38 18.29
C GLY A 8 8.02 -26.37 18.29
N ILE A 9 7.86 -27.22 19.33
CA ILE A 9 6.71 -28.12 19.42
C ILE A 9 5.51 -27.47 20.13
N ASN A 10 5.74 -26.47 20.98
CA ASN A 10 4.71 -25.81 21.78
C ASN A 10 4.74 -24.31 21.56
N VAL A 11 3.79 -23.80 20.78
CA VAL A 11 3.59 -22.37 20.54
C VAL A 11 2.42 -21.87 21.37
N ILE A 12 2.61 -20.77 22.09
CA ILE A 12 1.54 -20.04 22.74
C ILE A 12 1.21 -18.80 21.92
N PHE A 13 -0.04 -18.67 21.51
CA PHE A 13 -0.54 -17.55 20.74
C PHE A 13 -1.35 -16.63 21.64
N PHE A 14 -0.92 -15.37 21.77
CA PHE A 14 -1.65 -14.30 22.45
C PHE A 14 -2.34 -13.42 21.41
N ASP A 15 -3.65 -13.59 21.27
CA ASP A 15 -4.46 -12.79 20.38
C ASP A 15 -4.90 -11.50 21.07
N GLU A 16 -4.87 -10.37 20.34
CA GLU A 16 -5.23 -9.04 20.85
C GLU A 16 -4.49 -8.67 22.15
N ILE A 17 -3.16 -8.88 22.20
CA ILE A 17 -2.37 -8.74 23.44
C ILE A 17 -2.41 -7.32 24.03
N GLN A 18 -2.69 -6.29 23.22
CA GLN A 18 -2.90 -4.93 23.70
C GLN A 18 -4.07 -4.79 24.66
N SER A 19 -5.02 -5.76 24.66
CA SER A 19 -6.11 -5.80 25.61
C SER A 19 -5.68 -6.25 27.01
N CYS A 20 -4.42 -6.78 27.14
CA CYS A 20 -3.84 -7.21 28.41
C CYS A 20 -2.42 -6.67 28.61
N PRO A 21 -2.23 -5.39 29.00
CA PRO A 21 -0.91 -4.77 29.16
C PRO A 21 0.05 -5.54 30.09
N ARG A 22 -0.50 -6.27 31.08
CA ARG A 22 0.29 -7.11 31.98
C ARG A 22 0.88 -8.32 31.27
N ALA A 23 0.16 -8.95 30.36
CA ALA A 23 0.68 -10.05 29.53
C ALA A 23 1.81 -9.55 28.65
N ARG A 24 1.63 -8.38 27.99
CA ARG A 24 2.66 -7.73 27.18
C ARG A 24 3.95 -7.46 27.97
N THR A 25 3.83 -7.00 29.21
CA THR A 25 4.98 -6.79 30.11
C THR A 25 5.67 -8.12 30.51
N ALA A 26 4.90 -9.22 30.61
CA ALA A 26 5.40 -10.50 31.05
C ALA A 26 6.18 -11.27 29.95
N ILE A 27 6.02 -10.95 28.67
CA ILE A 27 6.62 -11.65 27.52
C ILE A 27 8.13 -11.86 27.70
N LYS A 28 8.85 -10.83 28.15
CA LYS A 28 10.29 -10.92 28.42
C LYS A 28 10.64 -12.11 29.34
N PHE A 29 9.88 -12.28 30.42
CA PHE A 29 10.13 -13.34 31.40
C PHE A 29 9.69 -14.70 30.86
N LEU A 30 8.63 -14.75 30.08
CA LEU A 30 8.11 -15.95 29.44
C LEU A 30 9.13 -16.48 28.40
N VAL A 31 9.70 -15.60 27.57
CA VAL A 31 10.74 -15.97 26.60
C VAL A 31 12.01 -16.45 27.29
N GLN A 32 12.40 -15.84 28.42
CA GLN A 32 13.57 -16.26 29.20
C GLN A 32 13.41 -17.63 29.89
N ASP A 33 12.17 -18.07 30.10
CA ASP A 33 11.87 -19.38 30.69
C ASP A 33 12.07 -20.51 29.68
N GLU A 34 12.19 -20.24 28.39
CA GLU A 34 12.57 -21.14 27.27
C GLU A 34 11.68 -22.39 27.11
N ARG A 35 10.49 -22.44 27.72
CA ARG A 35 9.59 -23.60 27.64
C ARG A 35 8.72 -23.62 26.40
N PHE A 36 8.42 -22.44 25.86
CA PHE A 36 7.48 -22.24 24.74
C PHE A 36 8.03 -21.20 23.79
N ASP A 37 7.60 -21.28 22.53
CA ASP A 37 7.66 -20.19 21.58
C ASP A 37 6.38 -19.35 21.70
N TYR A 38 6.48 -18.02 21.53
CA TYR A 38 5.38 -17.10 21.72
C TYR A 38 5.13 -16.34 20.45
N ILE A 39 3.85 -16.25 20.06
CA ILE A 39 3.37 -15.39 18.99
C ILE A 39 2.34 -14.44 19.60
N GLU A 40 2.47 -13.15 19.29
CA GLU A 40 1.55 -12.12 19.73
C GLU A 40 0.89 -11.48 18.51
N SER A 41 -0.43 -11.26 18.56
CA SER A 41 -1.13 -10.46 17.57
C SER A 41 -1.81 -9.26 18.19
N GLY A 42 -2.04 -8.23 17.37
CA GLY A 42 -2.79 -7.07 17.76
C GLY A 42 -2.82 -5.99 16.69
N SER A 43 -4.00 -5.47 16.42
CA SER A 43 -4.23 -4.48 15.35
C SER A 43 -3.59 -3.10 15.63
N LEU A 44 -3.27 -2.80 16.88
CA LEU A 44 -2.80 -1.50 17.35
C LEU A 44 -1.53 -1.61 18.20
N LEU A 45 -0.69 -2.62 17.97
CA LEU A 45 0.52 -2.85 18.78
C LEU A 45 1.54 -1.70 18.70
N GLY A 46 1.55 -0.95 17.58
CA GLY A 46 2.41 0.22 17.40
C GLY A 46 1.87 1.50 18.07
N ILE A 47 0.60 1.56 18.43
CA ILE A 47 0.02 2.73 19.09
C ILE A 47 0.30 2.66 20.58
N ASN A 48 0.94 3.71 21.11
CA ASN A 48 1.34 3.83 22.51
C ASN A 48 0.20 3.48 23.47
N ASN A 49 0.31 2.32 24.07
CA ASN A 49 -0.51 1.93 25.21
C ASN A 49 0.21 2.44 26.48
N ASN A 50 -0.22 3.58 27.00
CA ASN A 50 0.35 4.19 28.23
C ASN A 50 0.33 3.24 29.44
N ASP A 51 -0.39 2.12 29.32
CA ASP A 51 -0.56 1.12 30.39
C ASP A 51 0.50 0.00 30.34
N VAL A 52 1.35 -0.06 29.31
CA VAL A 52 2.46 -1.03 29.22
C VAL A 52 3.66 -0.48 29.96
N SER A 53 3.99 -1.06 31.10
CA SER A 53 5.08 -0.59 31.97
C SER A 53 6.50 -0.88 31.41
N SER A 54 6.64 -1.86 30.52
CA SER A 54 7.92 -2.20 29.85
C SER A 54 7.66 -2.99 28.57
N TYR A 55 8.30 -2.57 27.47
CA TYR A 55 8.31 -3.33 26.22
C TYR A 55 9.41 -4.39 26.24
N PRO A 56 9.19 -5.56 25.62
CA PRO A 56 10.17 -6.67 25.61
C PRO A 56 11.29 -6.45 24.58
N VAL A 57 11.97 -5.31 24.64
CA VAL A 57 13.04 -4.95 23.70
C VAL A 57 14.13 -6.01 23.68
N GLY A 58 14.44 -6.53 22.49
CA GLY A 58 15.44 -7.58 22.26
C GLY A 58 14.93 -9.02 22.50
N PHE A 59 13.64 -9.20 22.80
CA PHE A 59 12.99 -10.49 23.01
C PHE A 59 11.86 -10.77 22.02
N GLU A 60 11.63 -9.87 21.07
CA GLU A 60 10.60 -9.97 20.06
C GLU A 60 11.09 -9.51 18.70
N GLU A 61 10.52 -10.07 17.66
CA GLU A 61 10.63 -9.63 16.27
C GLU A 61 9.25 -9.21 15.76
N GLN A 62 9.15 -8.02 15.20
CA GLN A 62 7.88 -7.49 14.71
C GLN A 62 7.69 -7.82 13.24
N HIS A 63 6.56 -8.44 12.92
CA HIS A 63 6.12 -8.69 11.56
C HIS A 63 4.82 -7.95 11.27
N TYR A 64 4.77 -7.23 10.16
CA TYR A 64 3.57 -6.53 9.74
C TYR A 64 2.78 -7.38 8.76
N MET A 65 1.51 -7.64 9.10
CA MET A 65 0.57 -8.32 8.20
C MET A 65 -0.05 -7.29 7.27
N HIS A 66 0.28 -7.39 5.98
CA HIS A 66 -0.29 -6.55 4.93
C HIS A 66 -1.46 -7.25 4.25
N PRO A 67 -2.37 -6.51 3.58
CA PRO A 67 -3.29 -7.10 2.62
C PRO A 67 -2.56 -7.96 1.59
N LEU A 68 -3.24 -8.95 1.02
CA LEU A 68 -2.70 -9.76 -0.08
C LEU A 68 -2.32 -8.83 -1.24
N ASP A 69 -1.14 -9.02 -1.81
CA ASP A 69 -0.78 -8.36 -3.05
C ASP A 69 -1.37 -9.10 -4.25
N PHE A 70 -1.07 -8.61 -5.45
CA PHE A 70 -1.64 -9.21 -6.65
C PHE A 70 -1.18 -10.65 -6.88
N GLU A 71 0.07 -11.00 -6.53
CA GLU A 71 0.56 -12.38 -6.65
C GLU A 71 -0.21 -13.32 -5.71
N GLU A 72 -0.38 -12.93 -4.45
CA GLU A 72 -1.15 -13.71 -3.47
C GLU A 72 -2.64 -13.80 -3.84
N PHE A 73 -3.21 -12.75 -4.46
CA PHE A 73 -4.54 -12.79 -5.03
C PHE A 73 -4.65 -13.81 -6.17
N LEU A 74 -3.62 -13.91 -7.04
CA LEU A 74 -3.57 -14.94 -8.07
C LEU A 74 -3.50 -16.35 -7.47
N TRP A 75 -2.76 -16.54 -6.37
CA TRP A 75 -2.75 -17.82 -5.64
C TRP A 75 -4.12 -18.15 -5.08
N ALA A 76 -4.81 -17.20 -4.47
CA ALA A 76 -6.18 -17.39 -3.98
C ALA A 76 -7.17 -17.73 -5.10
N LYS A 77 -6.94 -17.24 -6.32
CA LYS A 77 -7.68 -17.58 -7.54
C LYS A 77 -7.27 -18.93 -8.16
N ASN A 78 -6.35 -19.68 -7.52
CA ASN A 78 -5.79 -20.93 -8.04
C ASN A 78 -5.15 -20.78 -9.44
N VAL A 79 -4.54 -19.63 -9.73
CA VAL A 79 -3.77 -19.46 -10.97
C VAL A 79 -2.52 -20.35 -10.91
N ASN A 80 -2.28 -21.12 -11.97
CA ASN A 80 -1.16 -22.06 -12.03
C ASN A 80 0.19 -21.32 -11.83
N SER A 81 1.05 -21.87 -10.98
CA SER A 81 2.39 -21.36 -10.71
C SER A 81 3.27 -21.23 -11.97
N GLU A 82 3.02 -22.06 -13.00
CA GLU A 82 3.68 -21.94 -14.29
C GLU A 82 3.41 -20.59 -14.97
N VAL A 83 2.18 -20.03 -14.79
CA VAL A 83 1.85 -18.70 -15.32
C VAL A 83 2.65 -17.64 -14.56
N ILE A 84 2.75 -17.73 -13.23
CA ILE A 84 3.53 -16.79 -12.41
C ILE A 84 5.01 -16.85 -12.78
N ASN A 85 5.56 -18.07 -12.97
CA ASN A 85 6.94 -18.26 -13.42
C ASN A 85 7.16 -17.66 -14.83
N LEU A 86 6.20 -17.82 -15.73
CA LEU A 86 6.25 -17.20 -17.06
C LEU A 86 6.26 -15.67 -16.96
N LEU A 87 5.42 -15.08 -16.11
CA LEU A 87 5.41 -13.63 -15.90
C LEU A 87 6.79 -13.15 -15.43
N ASN A 88 7.39 -13.84 -14.45
CA ASN A 88 8.71 -13.52 -13.93
C ASN A 88 9.81 -13.67 -14.99
N GLU A 89 9.79 -14.75 -15.78
CA GLU A 89 10.74 -14.95 -16.89
C GLU A 89 10.65 -13.80 -17.92
N HIS A 90 9.44 -13.45 -18.34
CA HIS A 90 9.22 -12.37 -19.30
C HIS A 90 9.64 -11.00 -18.74
N PHE A 91 9.41 -10.75 -17.44
CA PHE A 91 9.85 -9.55 -16.76
C PHE A 91 11.39 -9.44 -16.74
N ILE A 92 12.10 -10.50 -16.31
CA ILE A 92 13.57 -10.53 -16.27
C ILE A 92 14.18 -10.32 -17.66
N ASN A 93 13.60 -10.99 -18.68
CA ASN A 93 14.09 -10.92 -20.06
C ASN A 93 13.54 -9.70 -20.83
N GLN A 94 12.72 -8.86 -20.20
CA GLN A 94 12.06 -7.69 -20.81
C GLN A 94 11.33 -8.03 -22.12
N LYS A 95 10.72 -9.22 -22.19
CA LYS A 95 9.99 -9.70 -23.37
C LYS A 95 8.47 -9.52 -23.20
N PRO A 96 7.75 -9.19 -24.28
CA PRO A 96 6.30 -9.11 -24.23
C PRO A 96 5.67 -10.44 -23.79
N ILE A 97 4.72 -10.36 -22.86
CA ILE A 97 3.92 -11.51 -22.42
C ILE A 97 2.97 -11.96 -23.53
N PRO A 98 2.74 -13.26 -23.74
CA PRO A 98 1.77 -13.74 -24.73
C PRO A 98 0.42 -13.05 -24.58
N THR A 99 -0.17 -12.59 -25.67
CA THR A 99 -1.36 -11.70 -25.66
C THR A 99 -2.54 -12.27 -24.87
N ALA A 100 -2.78 -13.58 -24.94
CA ALA A 100 -3.87 -14.23 -24.21
C ALA A 100 -3.64 -14.13 -22.68
N ILE A 101 -2.40 -14.37 -22.23
CA ILE A 101 -2.02 -14.28 -20.81
C ILE A 101 -2.08 -12.82 -20.35
N HIS A 102 -1.54 -11.88 -21.13
CA HIS A 102 -1.60 -10.46 -20.83
C HIS A 102 -3.05 -9.99 -20.61
N LYS A 103 -3.99 -10.33 -21.51
CA LYS A 103 -5.40 -10.00 -21.37
C LYS A 103 -6.03 -10.62 -20.11
N ALA A 104 -5.71 -11.88 -19.82
CA ALA A 104 -6.20 -12.56 -18.63
C ALA A 104 -5.68 -11.89 -17.33
N MET A 105 -4.39 -11.55 -17.27
CA MET A 105 -3.78 -10.87 -16.11
C MET A 105 -4.33 -9.46 -15.92
N MET A 106 -4.56 -8.70 -16.98
CA MET A 106 -5.23 -7.39 -16.90
C MET A 106 -6.64 -7.50 -16.34
N ARG A 107 -7.39 -8.55 -16.71
CA ARG A 107 -8.72 -8.81 -16.13
C ARG A 107 -8.61 -9.14 -14.63
N TYR A 108 -7.70 -10.03 -14.24
CA TYR A 108 -7.48 -10.35 -12.82
C TYR A 108 -7.00 -9.13 -12.01
N PHE A 109 -6.18 -8.27 -12.60
CA PHE A 109 -5.76 -7.05 -11.94
C PHE A 109 -6.94 -6.08 -11.73
N ARG A 110 -7.88 -5.99 -12.69
CA ARG A 110 -9.11 -5.22 -12.52
C ARG A 110 -10.00 -5.81 -11.41
N GLU A 111 -10.13 -7.13 -11.33
CA GLU A 111 -10.80 -7.78 -10.20
C GLU A 111 -10.11 -7.41 -8.87
N TYR A 112 -8.77 -7.48 -8.82
CA TYR A 112 -7.98 -7.19 -7.63
C TYR A 112 -8.16 -5.74 -7.13
N ILE A 113 -8.12 -4.74 -7.99
CA ILE A 113 -8.29 -3.35 -7.56
C ILE A 113 -9.69 -3.06 -7.01
N ILE A 114 -10.68 -3.88 -7.35
CA ILE A 114 -12.06 -3.76 -6.85
C ILE A 114 -12.25 -4.57 -5.55
N VAL A 115 -11.74 -5.79 -5.51
CA VAL A 115 -11.86 -6.68 -4.36
C VAL A 115 -10.89 -6.28 -3.24
N GLY A 116 -9.69 -5.84 -3.60
CA GLY A 116 -8.59 -5.59 -2.67
C GLY A 116 -7.87 -6.86 -2.24
N GLY A 117 -7.02 -6.70 -1.22
CA GLY A 117 -6.20 -7.77 -0.66
C GLY A 117 -6.62 -8.23 0.73
N LEU A 118 -7.70 -7.73 1.31
CA LEU A 118 -8.14 -8.19 2.62
C LEU A 118 -8.59 -9.65 2.57
N PRO A 119 -7.99 -10.58 3.36
CA PRO A 119 -8.23 -12.01 3.22
C PRO A 119 -9.69 -12.42 3.31
N SER A 120 -10.48 -11.79 4.20
CA SER A 120 -11.91 -12.08 4.33
C SER A 120 -12.68 -11.70 3.07
N VAL A 121 -12.40 -10.53 2.50
CA VAL A 121 -13.03 -10.00 1.29
C VAL A 121 -12.65 -10.86 0.06
N VAL A 122 -11.36 -11.21 -0.07
CA VAL A 122 -10.88 -12.11 -1.12
C VAL A 122 -11.55 -13.47 -1.02
N ASN A 123 -11.66 -14.05 0.19
CA ASN A 123 -12.34 -15.34 0.41
C ASN A 123 -13.84 -15.27 0.04
N THR A 124 -14.53 -14.17 0.37
CA THR A 124 -15.92 -13.93 -0.04
C THR A 124 -16.03 -13.90 -1.55
N PHE A 125 -15.14 -13.18 -2.25
CA PHE A 125 -15.12 -13.12 -3.71
C PHE A 125 -14.88 -14.49 -4.35
N ILE A 126 -13.88 -15.25 -3.84
CA ILE A 126 -13.55 -16.59 -4.37
C ILE A 126 -14.73 -17.56 -4.21
N LYS A 127 -15.41 -17.51 -3.07
CA LYS A 127 -16.53 -18.43 -2.78
C LYS A 127 -17.82 -18.11 -3.53
N THR A 128 -18.09 -16.83 -3.72
CA THR A 128 -19.43 -16.41 -4.20
C THR A 128 -19.39 -15.86 -5.63
N SER A 129 -18.24 -15.36 -6.08
CA SER A 129 -18.10 -14.58 -7.32
C SER A 129 -19.11 -13.42 -7.40
N ASN A 130 -19.56 -12.91 -6.25
CA ASN A 130 -20.62 -11.92 -6.12
C ASN A 130 -20.08 -10.59 -5.59
N ILE A 131 -19.99 -9.60 -6.45
CA ILE A 131 -19.48 -8.26 -6.10
C ILE A 131 -20.35 -7.55 -5.06
N SER A 132 -21.66 -7.78 -5.05
CA SER A 132 -22.53 -7.15 -4.04
C SER A 132 -22.20 -7.65 -2.62
N GLU A 133 -21.78 -8.91 -2.46
CA GLU A 133 -21.33 -9.43 -1.17
C GLU A 133 -19.96 -8.87 -0.78
N VAL A 134 -19.05 -8.75 -1.75
CA VAL A 134 -17.76 -8.09 -1.56
C VAL A 134 -17.94 -6.66 -1.05
N LEU A 135 -18.79 -5.87 -1.70
CA LEU A 135 -19.06 -4.48 -1.31
C LEU A 135 -19.68 -4.37 0.07
N ARG A 136 -20.58 -5.30 0.41
CA ARG A 136 -21.20 -5.37 1.74
C ARG A 136 -20.12 -5.61 2.81
N GLU A 137 -19.21 -6.54 2.56
CA GLU A 137 -18.14 -6.86 3.51
C GLU A 137 -17.15 -5.69 3.63
N GLN A 138 -16.71 -5.09 2.52
CA GLN A 138 -15.85 -3.90 2.53
C GLN A 138 -16.51 -2.76 3.33
N LYS A 139 -17.80 -2.53 3.14
CA LYS A 139 -18.54 -1.51 3.91
C LYS A 139 -18.57 -1.81 5.40
N ASN A 140 -18.73 -3.07 5.79
CA ASN A 140 -18.68 -3.48 7.20
C ASN A 140 -17.30 -3.22 7.80
N ILE A 141 -16.22 -3.54 7.06
CA ILE A 141 -14.84 -3.29 7.48
C ILE A 141 -14.59 -1.78 7.63
N LEU A 142 -15.00 -0.97 6.66
CA LEU A 142 -14.89 0.49 6.73
C LEU A 142 -15.61 1.07 7.96
N ASN A 143 -16.79 0.53 8.29
CA ASN A 143 -17.52 0.94 9.49
C ASN A 143 -16.78 0.51 10.77
N SER A 144 -16.20 -0.70 10.80
CA SER A 144 -15.38 -1.16 11.92
C SER A 144 -14.16 -0.24 12.14
N TYR A 145 -13.46 0.18 11.08
CA TYR A 145 -12.37 1.16 11.21
C TYR A 145 -12.84 2.50 11.76
N ARG A 146 -14.02 2.99 11.32
CA ARG A 146 -14.60 4.22 11.89
C ARG A 146 -14.94 4.09 13.37
N ASP A 147 -15.36 2.92 13.79
CA ASP A 147 -15.64 2.65 15.21
C ASP A 147 -14.36 2.50 16.03
N ASP A 148 -13.31 1.89 15.49
CA ASP A 148 -11.98 1.85 16.11
C ASP A 148 -11.37 3.24 16.25
N VAL A 149 -11.50 4.08 15.23
CA VAL A 149 -11.12 5.50 15.30
C VAL A 149 -11.83 6.20 16.47
N LYS A 150 -13.14 6.00 16.62
CA LYS A 150 -13.91 6.59 17.73
C LYS A 150 -13.47 6.10 19.10
N LYS A 151 -13.03 4.83 19.19
CA LYS A 151 -12.64 4.18 20.44
C LYS A 151 -11.24 4.55 20.87
N TYR A 152 -10.27 4.57 19.93
CA TYR A 152 -8.84 4.63 20.25
C TYR A 152 -8.16 5.97 19.98
N SER A 153 -8.74 6.86 19.17
CA SER A 153 -8.12 8.15 18.83
C SER A 153 -8.37 9.28 19.87
N GLY A 154 -9.06 8.98 20.97
CA GLY A 154 -9.23 9.90 22.09
C GLY A 154 -9.94 11.21 21.71
N LYS A 155 -9.30 12.35 22.02
CA LYS A 155 -9.85 13.69 21.78
C LYS A 155 -9.91 14.08 20.29
N ASP A 156 -9.09 13.45 19.45
CA ASP A 156 -8.92 13.79 18.04
C ASP A 156 -9.76 12.92 17.09
N LYS A 157 -10.65 12.08 17.63
CA LYS A 157 -11.49 11.14 16.88
C LYS A 157 -12.18 11.74 15.64
N LEU A 158 -12.72 12.94 15.74
CA LEU A 158 -13.39 13.60 14.61
C LEU A 158 -12.39 13.96 13.51
N LYS A 159 -11.21 14.46 13.88
CA LYS A 159 -10.16 14.81 12.91
C LYS A 159 -9.58 13.57 12.24
N VAL A 160 -9.34 12.48 12.99
CA VAL A 160 -8.87 11.21 12.41
C VAL A 160 -9.89 10.69 11.42
N GLN A 161 -11.18 10.75 11.74
CA GLN A 161 -12.24 10.33 10.82
C GLN A 161 -12.31 11.23 9.58
N GLU A 162 -12.21 12.56 9.75
CA GLU A 162 -12.17 13.52 8.63
C GLU A 162 -11.00 13.24 7.69
N VAL A 163 -9.80 12.97 8.22
CA VAL A 163 -8.64 12.60 7.42
C VAL A 163 -8.90 11.31 6.66
N PHE A 164 -9.37 10.26 7.34
CA PHE A 164 -9.67 8.96 6.75
C PHE A 164 -10.69 9.07 5.61
N ASP A 165 -11.82 9.71 5.87
CA ASP A 165 -12.91 9.84 4.88
C ASP A 165 -12.52 10.75 3.69
N SER A 166 -11.52 11.63 3.83
CA SER A 166 -11.05 12.50 2.76
C SER A 166 -10.03 11.86 1.82
N ILE A 167 -9.45 10.69 2.14
CA ILE A 167 -8.41 10.04 1.34
C ILE A 167 -8.81 9.86 -0.13
N PRO A 168 -10.02 9.35 -0.48
CA PRO A 168 -10.42 9.17 -1.87
C PRO A 168 -10.45 10.48 -2.66
N GLU A 169 -11.02 11.53 -2.08
CA GLU A 169 -11.10 12.84 -2.73
C GLU A 169 -9.73 13.47 -2.94
N GLN A 170 -8.82 13.32 -1.96
CA GLN A 170 -7.45 13.84 -2.07
C GLN A 170 -6.68 13.14 -3.20
N LEU A 171 -6.78 11.81 -3.30
CA LEU A 171 -6.11 11.01 -4.33
C LEU A 171 -6.70 11.24 -5.74
N ASN A 172 -7.98 11.59 -5.84
CA ASN A 172 -8.63 11.82 -7.14
C ASN A 172 -8.30 13.19 -7.74
N LYS A 173 -7.63 14.08 -7.01
CA LYS A 173 -7.20 15.38 -7.54
C LYS A 173 -6.05 15.25 -8.52
N LYS A 174 -5.96 16.17 -9.49
CA LYS A 174 -4.83 16.26 -10.42
C LYS A 174 -3.50 16.36 -9.68
N ASN A 175 -3.44 17.14 -8.59
CA ASN A 175 -2.32 17.16 -7.64
C ASN A 175 -2.75 16.35 -6.41
N LYS A 176 -2.24 15.15 -6.27
CA LYS A 176 -2.57 14.20 -5.19
C LYS A 176 -1.89 14.51 -3.86
N ARG A 177 -1.19 15.65 -3.76
CA ARG A 177 -0.67 16.15 -2.49
C ARG A 177 -1.83 16.37 -1.51
N TYR A 178 -1.65 15.92 -0.27
CA TYR A 178 -2.67 16.08 0.76
C TYR A 178 -2.84 17.54 1.14
N PHE A 179 -4.05 18.07 0.97
CA PHE A 179 -4.40 19.47 1.27
C PHE A 179 -5.33 19.55 2.47
N LEU A 180 -4.81 20.01 3.60
CA LEU A 180 -5.60 20.22 4.81
C LEU A 180 -6.70 21.29 4.68
N SER A 181 -6.59 22.19 3.71
CA SER A 181 -7.63 23.19 3.41
C SER A 181 -8.97 22.59 3.00
N MET A 182 -9.00 21.31 2.67
CA MET A 182 -10.25 20.58 2.43
C MET A 182 -11.00 20.22 3.71
N LEU A 183 -10.29 20.09 4.82
CA LEU A 183 -10.85 19.68 6.10
C LEU A 183 -11.31 20.89 6.94
N SER A 184 -10.71 22.07 6.75
CA SER A 184 -11.00 23.26 7.56
C SER A 184 -10.72 24.55 6.80
N LYS A 185 -11.47 25.62 7.11
CA LYS A 185 -11.25 26.98 6.56
C LYS A 185 -9.94 27.60 7.02
N GLU A 186 -9.45 27.22 8.19
CA GLU A 186 -8.17 27.67 8.77
C GLU A 186 -7.28 26.48 9.15
N PRO A 187 -6.78 25.71 8.17
CA PRO A 187 -6.06 24.48 8.43
C PRO A 187 -4.65 24.80 8.90
N LYS A 188 -4.31 24.37 10.12
CA LYS A 188 -2.93 24.31 10.59
C LYS A 188 -2.46 22.87 10.53
N MET A 189 -1.33 22.61 9.87
CA MET A 189 -0.73 21.26 9.80
C MET A 189 -0.65 20.62 11.20
N ARG A 190 -0.18 21.37 12.19
CA ARG A 190 -0.09 20.94 13.59
C ARG A 190 -1.41 20.43 14.17
N THR A 191 -2.56 20.88 13.64
CA THR A 191 -3.88 20.47 14.15
C THR A 191 -4.28 19.06 13.73
N TYR A 192 -3.77 18.56 12.58
CA TYR A 192 -4.11 17.27 12.01
C TYR A 192 -2.91 16.29 12.00
N GLU A 193 -1.72 16.75 12.42
CA GLU A 193 -0.49 15.95 12.41
C GLU A 193 -0.66 14.66 13.21
N ASP A 194 -1.14 14.77 14.46
CA ASP A 194 -1.39 13.62 15.33
C ASP A 194 -2.44 12.67 14.73
N SER A 195 -3.46 13.21 14.05
CA SER A 195 -4.52 12.42 13.40
C SER A 195 -4.00 11.63 12.21
N ILE A 196 -3.11 12.24 11.42
CA ILE A 196 -2.47 11.59 10.27
C ILE A 196 -1.49 10.52 10.76
N MET A 197 -0.68 10.85 11.78
CA MET A 197 0.25 9.88 12.38
C MET A 197 -0.50 8.70 12.97
N TRP A 198 -1.63 8.92 13.62
CA TRP A 198 -2.46 7.85 14.14
C TRP A 198 -2.90 6.86 13.04
N LEU A 199 -3.36 7.35 11.89
CA LEU A 199 -3.76 6.50 10.75
C LEU A 199 -2.58 5.71 10.16
N ILE A 200 -1.38 6.32 10.14
CA ILE A 200 -0.15 5.68 9.68
C ILE A 200 0.28 4.59 10.67
N ASP A 201 0.31 4.89 11.96
CA ASP A 201 0.70 3.96 13.02
C ASP A 201 -0.30 2.80 13.14
N ALA A 202 -1.59 3.06 12.88
CA ALA A 202 -2.63 2.04 12.78
C ALA A 202 -2.53 1.20 11.49
N SER A 203 -1.56 1.49 10.62
CA SER A 203 -1.38 0.83 9.31
C SER A 203 -2.62 0.93 8.40
N ILE A 204 -3.45 1.96 8.57
CA ILE A 204 -4.64 2.23 7.73
C ILE A 204 -4.27 3.11 6.55
N ALA A 205 -3.25 3.96 6.71
CA ALA A 205 -2.78 4.90 5.71
C ALA A 205 -1.28 4.72 5.43
N ILE A 206 -0.89 4.90 4.19
CA ILE A 206 0.49 4.79 3.71
C ILE A 206 0.96 6.18 3.29
N PRO A 207 1.97 6.77 3.96
CA PRO A 207 2.50 8.07 3.59
C PRO A 207 3.49 7.97 2.43
N SER A 208 3.48 8.97 1.56
CA SER A 208 4.52 9.22 0.56
C SER A 208 4.97 10.67 0.66
N PHE A 209 6.23 10.90 0.98
CA PHE A 209 6.75 12.25 1.22
C PHE A 209 7.35 12.88 -0.04
N ASN A 210 7.14 14.18 -0.22
CA ASN A 210 7.85 14.94 -1.25
C ASN A 210 9.34 15.03 -0.92
N ILE A 211 10.19 14.98 -1.95
CA ILE A 211 11.61 15.20 -1.82
C ILE A 211 12.05 16.52 -2.47
N ALA A 212 13.05 17.17 -1.86
CA ALA A 212 13.58 18.44 -2.36
C ALA A 212 14.47 18.26 -3.60
N SER A 213 15.26 17.16 -3.61
CA SER A 213 16.15 16.78 -4.71
C SER A 213 16.12 15.25 -4.88
N ILE A 214 16.41 14.81 -6.12
CA ILE A 214 16.53 13.39 -6.45
C ILE A 214 18.00 13.01 -6.33
N GLU A 215 18.46 12.83 -5.09
CA GLU A 215 19.85 12.54 -4.71
C GLU A 215 19.88 11.62 -3.49
N LEU A 216 20.81 10.65 -3.50
CA LEU A 216 20.99 9.71 -2.41
C LEU A 216 21.73 10.35 -1.21
N PRO A 217 21.35 9.97 0.01
CA PRO A 217 20.18 9.17 0.37
C PRO A 217 18.89 10.00 0.32
N LEU A 218 17.84 9.46 -0.26
CA LEU A 218 16.57 10.18 -0.45
C LEU A 218 15.93 10.65 0.88
N SER A 219 16.20 9.94 1.97
CA SER A 219 15.67 10.28 3.30
C SER A 219 16.11 11.64 3.83
N LEU A 220 17.27 12.12 3.41
CA LEU A 220 17.80 13.45 3.80
C LEU A 220 17.11 14.59 3.06
N ASN A 221 16.42 14.28 1.96
CA ASN A 221 15.77 15.26 1.09
C ASN A 221 14.26 15.35 1.31
N GLU A 222 13.70 14.61 2.29
CA GLU A 222 12.26 14.57 2.56
C GLU A 222 11.72 15.90 3.10
N LYS A 223 10.62 16.36 2.50
CA LYS A 223 9.81 17.48 2.98
C LYS A 223 8.59 16.92 3.69
N ARG A 224 8.72 16.64 4.99
CA ARG A 224 7.68 15.95 5.78
C ARG A 224 6.34 16.68 5.85
N ASN A 225 6.32 17.98 5.62
CA ASN A 225 5.09 18.79 5.54
C ASN A 225 4.38 18.70 4.19
N LEU A 226 4.95 17.99 3.21
CA LEU A 226 4.41 17.81 1.88
C LEU A 226 4.33 16.31 1.61
N PHE A 227 3.13 15.76 1.61
CA PHE A 227 2.95 14.32 1.49
C PHE A 227 1.67 13.99 0.71
N LYS A 228 1.61 12.77 0.18
CA LYS A 228 0.42 12.07 -0.29
C LYS A 228 0.06 11.01 0.75
N ILE A 229 -1.22 10.66 0.84
CA ILE A 229 -1.69 9.55 1.67
C ILE A 229 -2.41 8.56 0.77
N TYR A 230 -1.95 7.32 0.79
CA TYR A 230 -2.61 6.19 0.14
C TYR A 230 -3.35 5.34 1.16
N MET A 231 -4.38 4.62 0.72
CA MET A 231 -5.07 3.62 1.54
C MET A 231 -4.25 2.33 1.54
N PHE A 232 -4.16 1.65 2.68
CA PHE A 232 -3.42 0.39 2.79
C PHE A 232 -4.03 -0.75 1.96
N ASP A 233 -5.33 -0.71 1.68
CA ASP A 233 -6.04 -1.66 0.84
C ASP A 233 -6.76 -0.94 -0.31
N THR A 234 -6.51 -1.39 -1.54
CA THR A 234 -7.06 -0.76 -2.73
C THR A 234 -8.55 -1.03 -2.91
N GLY A 235 -9.03 -2.21 -2.47
CA GLY A 235 -10.46 -2.53 -2.52
C GLY A 235 -11.30 -1.64 -1.62
N LEU A 236 -10.78 -1.30 -0.43
CA LEU A 236 -11.46 -0.34 0.45
C LEU A 236 -11.48 1.07 -0.17
N LEU A 237 -10.37 1.51 -0.78
CA LEU A 237 -10.34 2.79 -1.50
C LEU A 237 -11.38 2.81 -2.64
N THR A 238 -11.46 1.73 -3.41
CA THR A 238 -12.43 1.57 -4.50
C THR A 238 -13.87 1.60 -3.96
N SER A 239 -14.12 0.92 -2.84
CA SER A 239 -15.43 0.92 -2.16
C SER A 239 -15.85 2.31 -1.70
N MET A 240 -14.90 3.13 -1.24
CA MET A 240 -15.16 4.53 -0.85
C MET A 240 -15.32 5.47 -2.05
N SER A 241 -14.74 5.14 -3.22
CA SER A 241 -14.65 6.04 -4.38
C SER A 241 -15.79 5.86 -5.39
N PHE A 242 -16.27 4.63 -5.57
CA PHE A 242 -17.12 4.28 -6.73
C PHE A 242 -18.63 4.28 -6.44
N GLU A 243 -19.02 4.41 -5.17
CA GLU A 243 -20.43 4.57 -4.77
C GLU A 243 -21.43 3.56 -5.40
N GLY A 244 -20.95 2.35 -5.74
CA GLY A 244 -21.79 1.25 -6.24
C GLY A 244 -21.64 0.92 -7.74
N ILE A 245 -20.80 1.63 -8.51
CA ILE A 245 -20.58 1.36 -9.95
C ILE A 245 -19.47 0.32 -10.23
N GLN A 246 -19.04 -0.43 -9.23
CA GLN A 246 -17.95 -1.41 -9.36
C GLN A 246 -18.28 -2.55 -10.32
N PHE A 247 -19.55 -2.92 -10.44
CA PHE A 247 -20.00 -3.96 -11.34
C PHE A 247 -19.87 -3.54 -12.80
N GLU A 248 -20.27 -2.32 -13.12
CA GLU A 248 -20.15 -1.72 -14.44
C GLU A 248 -18.69 -1.55 -14.86
N VAL A 249 -17.83 -1.22 -13.90
CA VAL A 249 -16.38 -1.13 -14.11
C VAL A 249 -15.77 -2.49 -14.43
N LEU A 250 -16.17 -3.54 -13.71
CA LEU A 250 -15.69 -4.91 -13.98
C LEU A 250 -16.09 -5.40 -15.37
N ASN A 251 -17.31 -5.10 -15.78
CA ASN A 251 -17.82 -5.48 -17.10
C ASN A 251 -17.22 -4.64 -18.24
N GLY A 252 -16.58 -3.51 -17.92
CA GLY A 252 -16.08 -2.56 -18.91
C GLY A 252 -17.16 -1.67 -19.52
N ASP A 253 -18.33 -1.58 -18.86
CA ASP A 253 -19.48 -0.76 -19.32
C ASP A 253 -19.23 0.72 -19.06
N ILE A 254 -18.37 1.06 -18.10
CA ILE A 254 -17.98 2.43 -17.73
C ILE A 254 -16.46 2.54 -17.73
N GLU A 255 -15.94 3.48 -18.51
CA GLU A 255 -14.56 3.92 -18.40
C GLU A 255 -14.46 4.97 -17.30
N ILE A 256 -13.75 4.65 -16.23
CA ILE A 256 -13.48 5.58 -15.14
C ILE A 256 -12.00 5.99 -15.13
N ASN A 257 -11.74 7.14 -14.52
CA ASN A 257 -10.37 7.56 -14.26
C ASN A 257 -9.76 6.71 -13.10
N GLU A 258 -9.29 5.52 -13.42
CA GLU A 258 -8.68 4.59 -12.47
C GLU A 258 -7.30 5.04 -11.96
N GLY A 259 -6.79 6.19 -12.42
CA GLY A 259 -5.41 6.61 -12.15
C GLY A 259 -5.06 6.68 -10.67
N SER A 260 -5.97 7.12 -9.81
CA SER A 260 -5.78 7.16 -8.36
C SER A 260 -5.81 5.77 -7.73
N ILE A 261 -6.67 4.90 -8.20
CA ILE A 261 -6.82 3.52 -7.72
C ILE A 261 -5.59 2.68 -8.09
N ILE A 262 -5.13 2.80 -9.35
CA ILE A 262 -3.92 2.13 -9.83
C ILE A 262 -2.68 2.62 -9.06
N GLU A 263 -2.53 3.94 -8.90
CA GLU A 263 -1.41 4.49 -8.12
C GLU A 263 -1.44 3.99 -6.67
N ASN A 264 -2.63 3.87 -6.06
CA ASN A 264 -2.78 3.28 -4.73
C ASN A 264 -2.38 1.79 -4.70
N ALA A 265 -2.76 1.00 -5.71
CA ALA A 265 -2.37 -0.40 -5.80
C ALA A 265 -0.85 -0.58 -5.92
N LEU A 266 -0.19 0.29 -6.69
CA LEU A 266 1.27 0.34 -6.77
C LEU A 266 1.89 0.73 -5.42
N ALA A 267 1.36 1.77 -4.78
CA ALA A 267 1.83 2.26 -3.49
C ALA A 267 1.75 1.18 -2.41
N SER A 268 0.60 0.48 -2.29
CA SER A 268 0.43 -0.60 -1.33
C SER A 268 1.37 -1.77 -1.59
N THR A 269 1.59 -2.13 -2.87
CA THR A 269 2.53 -3.19 -3.26
C THR A 269 3.97 -2.85 -2.86
N PHE A 270 4.44 -1.62 -3.15
CA PHE A 270 5.80 -1.20 -2.79
C PHE A 270 5.98 -1.09 -1.28
N PHE A 271 4.96 -0.56 -0.58
CA PHE A 271 4.98 -0.44 0.88
C PHE A 271 5.09 -1.81 1.57
N LYS A 272 4.33 -2.80 1.12
CA LYS A 272 4.41 -4.19 1.61
C LYS A 272 5.81 -4.78 1.50
N LYS A 273 6.57 -4.40 0.46
CA LYS A 273 7.97 -4.80 0.28
C LYS A 273 8.97 -4.02 1.15
N GLY A 274 8.48 -3.18 2.07
CA GLY A 274 9.31 -2.36 2.95
C GLY A 274 9.95 -1.15 2.25
N ILE A 275 9.49 -0.80 1.04
CA ILE A 275 10.02 0.34 0.29
C ILE A 275 9.37 1.63 0.79
N LYS A 276 10.16 2.57 1.26
CA LYS A 276 9.67 3.90 1.66
C LYS A 276 9.25 4.71 0.44
N LEU A 277 7.98 5.11 0.42
CA LEU A 277 7.41 5.85 -0.69
C LEU A 277 7.80 7.32 -0.64
N ARG A 278 8.23 7.82 -1.79
CA ARG A 278 8.51 9.24 -2.01
C ARG A 278 8.03 9.64 -3.37
N TYR A 279 7.70 10.92 -3.54
CA TYR A 279 7.35 11.51 -4.81
C TYR A 279 8.13 12.81 -5.02
N TYR A 280 8.15 13.31 -6.25
CA TYR A 280 8.81 14.57 -6.56
C TYR A 280 7.81 15.53 -7.19
N ASP A 281 7.64 16.71 -6.59
CA ASP A 281 6.82 17.82 -7.11
C ASP A 281 7.62 19.11 -7.00
N ARG A 282 7.94 19.67 -8.16
CA ARG A 282 8.68 20.93 -8.32
C ARG A 282 7.90 21.87 -9.23
N LYS A 283 7.58 23.07 -8.76
CA LYS A 283 6.87 24.08 -9.56
C LYS A 283 7.77 24.99 -10.37
N LYS A 284 8.98 25.29 -9.88
CA LYS A 284 9.94 26.19 -10.53
C LYS A 284 11.29 25.52 -10.67
N PRO A 285 12.11 25.82 -11.70
CA PRO A 285 11.82 26.70 -12.85
C PRO A 285 10.76 26.15 -13.81
N THR A 286 10.53 24.86 -13.84
CA THR A 286 9.52 24.17 -14.64
C THR A 286 8.70 23.22 -13.76
N ASN A 287 7.42 23.12 -14.06
CA ASN A 287 6.55 22.18 -13.36
C ASN A 287 6.95 20.74 -13.69
N MET A 288 7.25 19.96 -12.66
CA MET A 288 7.61 18.55 -12.77
C MET A 288 6.94 17.78 -11.64
N GLU A 289 6.30 16.67 -11.97
CA GLU A 289 5.70 15.76 -11.02
C GLU A 289 6.09 14.33 -11.41
N LEU A 290 6.56 13.55 -10.42
CA LEU A 290 6.89 12.13 -10.55
C LEU A 290 6.14 11.38 -9.46
N ASP A 291 5.42 10.34 -9.82
CA ASP A 291 4.51 9.62 -8.90
C ASP A 291 5.30 8.94 -7.79
N PHE A 292 6.37 8.21 -8.12
CA PHE A 292 7.23 7.55 -7.15
C PHE A 292 8.71 7.76 -7.47
N VAL A 293 9.48 8.12 -6.45
CA VAL A 293 10.94 8.16 -6.48
C VAL A 293 11.43 7.25 -5.35
N LEU A 294 11.88 6.07 -5.69
CA LEU A 294 12.22 5.01 -4.75
C LEU A 294 13.74 4.84 -4.63
N GLN A 295 14.19 4.54 -3.43
CA GLN A 295 15.57 4.11 -3.20
C GLN A 295 15.61 2.61 -3.03
N ILE A 296 16.27 1.92 -3.95
CA ILE A 296 16.48 0.48 -3.93
C ILE A 296 17.99 0.23 -3.74
N GLY A 297 18.39 -0.05 -2.51
CA GLY A 297 19.81 -0.12 -2.15
C GLY A 297 20.52 1.22 -2.41
N ASN A 298 21.50 1.22 -3.29
CA ASN A 298 22.28 2.39 -3.72
C ASN A 298 21.81 3.00 -5.05
N LYS A 299 20.62 2.65 -5.53
CA LYS A 299 20.06 3.17 -6.79
C LYS A 299 18.76 3.94 -6.54
N ILE A 300 18.52 4.91 -7.43
CA ILE A 300 17.24 5.62 -7.52
C ILE A 300 16.45 5.00 -8.66
N ARG A 301 15.22 4.57 -8.35
CA ARG A 301 14.24 4.12 -9.33
C ARG A 301 13.10 5.11 -9.39
N ILE A 302 12.76 5.56 -10.60
CA ILE A 302 11.63 6.43 -10.84
C ILE A 302 10.51 5.62 -11.47
N ILE A 303 9.30 5.74 -10.91
CA ILE A 303 8.12 5.04 -11.39
C ILE A 303 7.00 6.03 -11.64
N GLU A 304 6.40 5.94 -12.82
CA GLU A 304 5.19 6.66 -13.22
C GLU A 304 4.05 5.68 -13.44
N SER A 305 2.83 6.11 -13.16
CA SER A 305 1.60 5.38 -13.43
C SER A 305 0.78 6.10 -14.49
N LYS A 306 0.40 5.42 -15.56
CA LYS A 306 -0.37 5.98 -16.68
C LYS A 306 -1.59 5.14 -17.00
N SER A 307 -2.79 5.61 -16.60
CA SER A 307 -4.05 4.91 -16.81
C SER A 307 -4.67 5.11 -18.22
N GLY A 308 -4.17 6.07 -19.00
CA GLY A 308 -4.72 6.40 -20.31
C GLY A 308 -3.99 5.74 -21.49
N ILE A 309 -4.55 5.93 -22.69
CA ILE A 309 -3.98 5.47 -23.97
C ILE A 309 -2.64 6.20 -24.27
N ASP A 310 -2.50 7.45 -23.84
CA ASP A 310 -1.33 8.29 -24.04
C ASP A 310 -0.18 8.02 -23.04
N PHE A 311 0.04 6.75 -22.71
CA PHE A 311 1.02 6.31 -21.69
C PHE A 311 2.48 6.69 -22.05
N CYS A 312 2.78 6.95 -23.33
CA CYS A 312 4.09 7.41 -23.77
C CYS A 312 4.34 8.91 -23.51
N LYS A 313 3.33 9.66 -23.04
CA LYS A 313 3.48 11.09 -22.73
C LYS A 313 3.83 11.29 -21.25
N HIS A 314 5.09 11.42 -20.97
CA HIS A 314 5.63 11.64 -19.60
C HIS A 314 6.73 12.72 -19.59
N PRO A 315 6.38 14.00 -19.86
CA PRO A 315 7.38 15.07 -20.04
C PRO A 315 8.23 15.32 -18.79
N SER A 316 7.71 15.09 -17.59
CA SER A 316 8.48 15.20 -16.34
C SER A 316 9.56 14.11 -16.25
N LEU A 317 9.18 12.87 -16.56
CA LEU A 317 10.11 11.74 -16.55
C LEU A 317 11.22 11.91 -17.61
N THR A 318 10.86 12.24 -18.84
CA THR A 318 11.84 12.47 -19.91
C THR A 318 12.87 13.54 -19.51
N ARG A 319 12.38 14.65 -18.96
CA ARG A 319 13.26 15.73 -18.52
C ARG A 319 14.19 15.33 -17.38
N ILE A 320 13.69 14.58 -16.39
CA ILE A 320 14.54 14.19 -15.27
C ILE A 320 15.60 13.17 -15.65
N ILE A 321 15.30 12.30 -16.63
CA ILE A 321 16.29 11.38 -17.22
C ILE A 321 17.44 12.19 -17.82
N GLU A 322 17.12 13.24 -18.58
CA GLU A 322 18.12 14.12 -19.21
C GLU A 322 18.90 14.96 -18.18
N GLU A 323 18.21 15.52 -17.16
CA GLU A 323 18.81 16.38 -16.14
C GLU A 323 19.73 15.63 -15.16
N LYS A 324 19.45 14.36 -14.85
CA LYS A 324 20.06 13.61 -13.74
C LYS A 324 20.73 12.29 -14.15
N ASP A 325 20.78 11.98 -15.44
CA ASP A 325 21.34 10.72 -15.97
C ASP A 325 20.79 9.45 -15.24
N ILE A 326 19.47 9.45 -14.99
CA ILE A 326 18.80 8.34 -14.31
C ILE A 326 18.42 7.30 -15.36
N THR A 327 18.87 6.06 -15.15
CA THR A 327 18.66 4.95 -16.08
C THR A 327 17.65 3.90 -15.60
N ASP A 328 17.29 3.90 -14.31
CA ASP A 328 16.33 2.97 -13.73
C ASP A 328 14.93 3.62 -13.66
N THR A 329 14.20 3.56 -14.76
CA THR A 329 12.90 4.22 -14.93
C THR A 329 11.86 3.25 -15.46
N ILE A 330 10.69 3.25 -14.81
CA ILE A 330 9.55 2.36 -15.12
C ILE A 330 8.29 3.19 -15.32
N VAL A 331 7.52 2.88 -16.35
CA VAL A 331 6.16 3.38 -16.55
C VAL A 331 5.19 2.21 -16.48
N PHE A 332 4.35 2.17 -15.46
CA PHE A 332 3.24 1.24 -15.38
C PHE A 332 2.08 1.72 -16.23
N CYS A 333 1.58 0.86 -17.11
CA CYS A 333 0.51 1.17 -18.06
C CYS A 333 -0.34 -0.06 -18.40
N ILE A 334 -1.33 0.12 -19.25
CA ILE A 334 -2.19 -1.00 -19.70
C ILE A 334 -1.50 -1.92 -20.71
N ASN A 335 -0.39 -1.46 -21.32
CA ASN A 335 0.26 -2.17 -22.40
C ASN A 335 1.25 -3.23 -21.90
N ASN A 336 1.63 -4.10 -22.84
CA ASN A 336 2.57 -5.17 -22.59
C ASN A 336 4.00 -4.63 -22.36
N ILE A 337 4.91 -5.49 -21.90
CA ILE A 337 6.31 -5.16 -21.66
C ILE A 337 6.94 -4.58 -22.93
N LYS A 338 7.57 -3.42 -22.80
CA LYS A 338 8.33 -2.74 -23.85
C LYS A 338 9.46 -1.95 -23.20
N SER A 339 10.64 -1.95 -23.81
CA SER A 339 11.75 -1.08 -23.41
C SER A 339 12.05 -0.10 -24.54
N GLU A 340 12.06 1.20 -24.26
CA GLU A 340 12.29 2.26 -25.23
C GLU A 340 12.85 3.52 -24.53
N ASN A 341 13.91 4.14 -25.10
CA ASN A 341 14.50 5.39 -24.61
C ASN A 341 14.87 5.35 -23.10
N ASN A 342 15.50 4.28 -22.64
CA ASN A 342 15.84 4.02 -21.23
C ASN A 342 14.63 3.95 -20.28
N ILE A 343 13.43 3.72 -20.82
CA ILE A 343 12.20 3.55 -20.03
C ILE A 343 11.69 2.13 -20.24
N LEU A 344 11.45 1.43 -19.13
CA LEU A 344 10.78 0.13 -19.13
C LEU A 344 9.29 0.32 -18.89
N TYR A 345 8.48 0.02 -19.90
CA TYR A 345 7.03 0.00 -19.79
C TYR A 345 6.56 -1.36 -19.32
N LEU A 346 5.77 -1.39 -18.27
CA LEU A 346 5.26 -2.61 -17.65
C LEU A 346 3.74 -2.54 -17.48
N PRO A 347 3.03 -3.65 -17.71
CA PRO A 347 1.63 -3.73 -17.29
C PRO A 347 1.51 -3.70 -15.77
N TYR A 348 0.45 -3.08 -15.25
CA TYR A 348 0.23 -2.86 -13.81
C TYR A 348 0.38 -4.11 -12.96
N TYR A 349 -0.09 -5.25 -13.49
CA TYR A 349 -0.07 -6.52 -12.80
C TYR A 349 1.34 -7.06 -12.51
N LEU A 350 2.38 -6.50 -13.12
CA LEU A 350 3.77 -6.89 -12.83
C LEU A 350 4.39 -6.09 -11.66
N SER A 351 3.65 -5.22 -11.01
CA SER A 351 4.15 -4.41 -9.88
C SER A 351 4.68 -5.26 -8.72
N PHE A 352 4.16 -6.47 -8.55
CA PHE A 352 4.66 -7.39 -7.53
C PHE A 352 6.08 -7.93 -7.80
N LEU A 353 6.65 -7.71 -8.99
CA LEU A 353 8.01 -8.12 -9.34
C LEU A 353 9.07 -7.03 -9.10
N ILE A 354 8.68 -5.83 -8.66
CA ILE A 354 9.61 -4.70 -8.42
C ILE A 354 10.46 -4.87 -7.16
#